data_a5b4b1d2fbc56b10158ecd5e29c69f3b
#
_entry.id   a5b4b1d2fbc56b10158ecd5e29c69f3b
#
_cell.length_a   1.000
_cell.length_b   1.000
_cell.length_c   1.000
_cell.angle_alpha   90.00
_cell.angle_beta   90.00
_cell.angle_gamma   90.00
#
_symmetry.space_group_name_H-M   'P 1'
#
loop_
_entity.id
_entity.type
_entity.pdbx_description
1 polymer ?
#
loop_
_entity_poly.entity_id
_entity_poly.type
_entity_poly.pdbx_seq_one_letter_code
_entity_poly.pdbx_strand_id
1 'polypeptide(L)'
;SLPSRGLGDVYKRQTEIIKNALHKDSKALYVIEIFLEIFAKLLAEIALIYLPGNGIFLSGSLMRSLEIFIDKKKFTENFLKQVNYPHKQVLESIEINLICEENLPIHGSIEYFNSTRKDLN
;
A
#
# COMPACT_ATOMS: atom_id res chain seq x y z
N SER A 1 -28.90 -1.23 -0.77
CA SER A 1 -28.66 -2.05 0.41
C SER A 1 -27.73 -3.23 0.15
N LEU A 2 -27.89 -3.96 -0.95
CA LEU A 2 -27.02 -5.09 -1.29
C LEU A 2 -25.53 -4.69 -1.49
N PRO A 3 -25.20 -3.60 -2.22
CA PRO A 3 -23.79 -3.17 -2.36
C PRO A 3 -23.14 -2.80 -1.03
N SER A 4 -23.85 -2.12 -0.13
CA SER A 4 -23.29 -1.75 1.16
C SER A 4 -23.11 -2.95 2.10
N ARG A 5 -23.98 -3.97 2.02
CA ARG A 5 -23.79 -5.24 2.73
C ARG A 5 -22.56 -5.99 2.21
N GLY A 6 -22.36 -6.05 0.89
CA GLY A 6 -21.19 -6.68 0.28
C GLY A 6 -19.89 -6.02 0.71
N LEU A 7 -19.82 -4.70 0.75
CA LEU A 7 -18.66 -3.96 1.23
C LEU A 7 -18.38 -4.19 2.72
N GLY A 8 -19.42 -4.24 3.56
CA GLY A 8 -19.30 -4.55 4.97
C GLY A 8 -18.75 -5.95 5.22
N ASP A 9 -19.20 -6.94 4.45
CA ASP A 9 -18.73 -8.32 4.53
C ASP A 9 -17.28 -8.47 4.07
N VAL A 10 -16.88 -7.78 3.01
CA VAL A 10 -15.48 -7.74 2.53
C VAL A 10 -14.57 -7.15 3.61
N TYR A 11 -14.96 -6.04 4.22
CA TYR A 11 -14.20 -5.41 5.29
C TYR A 11 -14.04 -6.33 6.51
N LYS A 12 -15.11 -7.01 6.94
CA LYS A 12 -15.07 -7.97 8.03
C LYS A 12 -14.14 -9.13 7.73
N ARG A 13 -14.17 -9.68 6.52
CA ARG A 13 -13.27 -10.76 6.10
C ARG A 13 -11.81 -10.34 6.11
N GLN A 14 -11.49 -9.12 5.65
CA GLN A 14 -10.13 -8.58 5.73
C GLN A 14 -9.65 -8.48 7.18
N THR A 15 -10.48 -7.99 8.08
CA THR A 15 -10.17 -7.87 9.50
C THR A 15 -9.93 -9.25 10.13
N GLU A 16 -10.76 -10.25 9.80
CA GLU A 16 -10.59 -11.63 10.27
C GLU A 16 -9.28 -12.26 9.78
N ILE A 17 -8.94 -12.08 8.52
CA ILE A 17 -7.68 -12.59 7.94
C ILE A 17 -6.48 -12.01 8.69
N ILE A 18 -6.47 -10.70 8.91
CA ILE A 18 -5.38 -10.04 9.64
C ILE A 18 -5.31 -10.54 11.08
N LYS A 19 -6.45 -10.65 11.76
CA LYS A 19 -6.53 -11.18 13.13
C LYS A 19 -6.00 -12.61 13.22
N ASN A 20 -6.41 -13.47 12.30
CA ASN A 20 -5.96 -14.86 12.25
C ASN A 20 -4.47 -14.96 11.94
N ALA A 21 -3.95 -14.10 11.08
CA ALA A 21 -2.51 -14.03 10.79
C ALA A 21 -1.70 -13.60 12.01
N LEU A 22 -2.21 -12.69 12.83
CA LEU A 22 -1.59 -12.29 14.10
C LEU A 22 -1.51 -13.47 15.08
N HIS A 23 -2.46 -14.40 15.03
CA HIS A 23 -2.44 -15.67 15.79
C HIS A 23 -1.67 -16.79 15.09
N LYS A 24 -0.87 -16.48 14.06
CA LYS A 24 -0.04 -17.42 13.31
C LYS A 24 -0.82 -18.51 12.57
N ASP A 25 -2.05 -18.23 12.14
CA ASP A 25 -2.78 -19.12 11.25
C ASP A 25 -2.06 -19.19 9.89
N SER A 26 -1.65 -20.38 9.50
CA SER A 26 -0.89 -20.61 8.26
C SER A 26 -1.65 -20.24 7.00
N LYS A 27 -2.97 -20.44 6.98
CA LYS A 27 -3.82 -20.07 5.83
C LYS A 27 -3.93 -18.55 5.69
N ALA A 28 -4.13 -17.84 6.80
CA ALA A 28 -4.21 -16.38 6.81
C ALA A 28 -2.88 -15.76 6.40
N LEU A 29 -1.76 -16.26 6.91
CA LEU A 29 -0.41 -15.81 6.53
C LEU A 29 -0.15 -16.03 5.03
N TYR A 30 -0.58 -17.16 4.49
CA TYR A 30 -0.43 -17.47 3.06
C TYR A 30 -1.22 -16.49 2.18
N VAL A 31 -2.45 -16.15 2.57
CA VAL A 31 -3.27 -15.16 1.85
C VAL A 31 -2.61 -13.79 1.86
N ILE A 32 -2.07 -13.36 2.99
CA ILE A 32 -1.35 -12.08 3.10
C ILE A 32 -0.09 -12.10 2.24
N GLU A 33 0.65 -13.19 2.23
CA GLU A 33 1.85 -13.32 1.39
C GLU A 33 1.52 -13.18 -0.10
N ILE A 34 0.48 -13.86 -0.58
CA ILE A 34 0.01 -13.73 -1.97
C ILE A 34 -0.43 -12.30 -2.27
N PHE A 35 -1.18 -11.69 -1.37
CA PHE A 35 -1.63 -10.30 -1.53
C PHE A 35 -0.45 -9.35 -1.69
N LEU A 36 0.55 -9.46 -0.82
CA LEU A 36 1.74 -8.61 -0.87
C LEU A 36 2.57 -8.83 -2.14
N GLU A 37 2.66 -10.07 -2.61
CA GLU A 37 3.31 -10.39 -3.88
C GLU A 37 2.62 -9.71 -5.07
N ILE A 38 1.31 -9.85 -5.17
CA ILE A 38 0.51 -9.23 -6.24
C ILE A 38 0.59 -7.71 -6.15
N PHE A 39 0.51 -7.18 -4.95
CA PHE A 39 0.59 -5.74 -4.70
C PHE A 39 1.96 -5.16 -5.11
N ALA A 40 3.05 -5.83 -4.80
CA ALA A 40 4.39 -5.42 -5.23
C ALA A 40 4.52 -5.39 -6.77
N LYS A 41 3.97 -6.38 -7.45
CA LYS A 41 3.95 -6.43 -8.92
C LYS A 41 3.11 -5.29 -9.52
N LEU A 42 1.95 -5.01 -8.94
CA LEU A 42 1.09 -3.90 -9.37
C LEU A 42 1.79 -2.55 -9.19
N LEU A 43 2.46 -2.35 -8.07
CA LEU A 43 3.25 -1.14 -7.84
C LEU A 43 4.38 -0.96 -8.86
N ALA A 44 5.01 -2.06 -9.28
CA ALA A 44 6.05 -2.02 -10.30
C ALA A 44 5.49 -1.51 -11.64
N GLU A 45 4.32 -1.98 -12.05
CA GLU A 45 3.66 -1.53 -13.27
C GLU A 45 3.27 -0.04 -13.18
N ILE A 46 2.69 0.37 -12.07
CA ILE A 46 2.35 1.79 -11.82
C ILE A 46 3.61 2.66 -11.85
N ALA A 47 4.68 2.22 -11.22
CA ALA A 47 5.95 2.94 -11.20
C ALA A 47 6.54 3.14 -12.59
N LEU A 48 6.43 2.13 -13.48
CA LEU A 48 6.89 2.24 -14.87
C LEU A 48 6.03 3.18 -15.73
N ILE A 49 4.73 3.28 -15.43
CA ILE A 49 3.81 4.19 -16.13
C ILE A 49 4.06 5.64 -15.72
N TYR A 50 4.14 5.91 -14.43
CA TYR A 50 4.18 7.27 -13.88
C TYR A 50 5.58 7.79 -13.60
N LEU A 51 6.57 6.94 -13.48
CA LEU A 51 7.98 7.29 -13.18
C LEU A 51 8.10 8.27 -12.01
N PRO A 52 7.61 7.91 -10.80
CA PRO A 52 7.51 8.85 -9.68
C PRO A 52 8.89 9.20 -9.10
N GLY A 53 9.44 10.35 -9.53
CA GLY A 53 10.78 10.80 -9.14
C GLY A 53 10.96 11.03 -7.63
N ASN A 54 9.88 11.32 -6.91
CA ASN A 54 9.91 11.52 -5.45
C ASN A 54 9.52 10.27 -4.65
N GLY A 55 9.41 9.13 -5.32
CA GLY A 55 9.03 7.87 -4.69
C GLY A 55 7.54 7.59 -4.63
N ILE A 56 7.21 6.45 -4.06
CA ILE A 56 5.83 5.98 -3.86
C ILE A 56 5.55 6.01 -2.36
N PHE A 57 4.41 6.56 -1.97
CA PHE A 57 3.97 6.62 -0.59
C PHE A 57 2.70 5.82 -0.42
N LEU A 58 2.77 4.80 0.43
CA LEU A 58 1.65 3.91 0.74
C LEU A 58 1.01 4.35 2.05
N SER A 59 -0.28 4.57 2.04
CA SER A 59 -1.03 4.99 3.21
C SER A 59 -2.35 4.23 3.34
N GLY A 60 -2.99 4.35 4.49
CA GLY A 60 -4.28 3.76 4.76
C GLY A 60 -4.26 2.67 5.82
N SER A 61 -5.43 2.36 6.36
CA SER A 61 -5.58 1.41 7.47
C SER A 61 -5.13 0.01 7.12
N LEU A 62 -5.41 -0.45 5.91
CA LEU A 62 -4.98 -1.78 5.44
C LEU A 62 -3.46 -1.89 5.41
N MET A 63 -2.78 -0.89 4.85
CA MET A 63 -1.32 -0.90 4.77
C MET A 63 -0.67 -0.85 6.16
N ARG A 64 -1.22 -0.07 7.08
CA ARG A 64 -0.75 -0.06 8.48
C ARG A 64 -0.92 -1.43 9.15
N SER A 65 -2.04 -2.09 8.91
CA SER A 65 -2.31 -3.42 9.47
C SER A 65 -1.39 -4.50 8.89
N LEU A 66 -0.95 -4.33 7.65
CA LEU A 66 -0.07 -5.28 6.96
C LEU A 66 1.41 -5.03 7.22
N GLU A 67 1.78 -3.90 7.81
CA GLU A 67 3.18 -3.50 8.02
C GLU A 67 4.02 -4.59 8.70
N ILE A 68 3.49 -5.22 9.73
CA ILE A 68 4.18 -6.26 10.49
C ILE A 68 4.45 -7.54 9.68
N PHE A 69 3.70 -7.77 8.61
CA PHE A 69 3.84 -8.93 7.73
C PHE A 69 4.75 -8.66 6.53
N ILE A 70 5.17 -7.42 6.32
CA ILE A 70 5.99 -7.04 5.18
C ILE A 70 7.45 -7.40 5.44
N ASP A 71 7.97 -8.38 4.71
CA ASP A 71 9.40 -8.63 4.58
C ASP A 71 9.93 -7.71 3.48
N LYS A 72 10.72 -6.72 3.85
CA LYS A 72 11.24 -5.69 2.93
C LYS A 72 12.04 -6.30 1.78
N LYS A 73 12.86 -7.30 2.07
CA LYS A 73 13.67 -7.99 1.06
C LYS A 73 12.79 -8.70 0.04
N LYS A 74 11.84 -9.50 0.52
CA LYS A 74 10.91 -10.25 -0.32
C LYS A 74 10.00 -9.34 -1.14
N PHE A 75 9.51 -8.26 -0.54
CA PHE A 75 8.70 -7.26 -1.22
C PHE A 75 9.49 -6.59 -2.35
N THR A 76 10.72 -6.19 -2.10
CA THR A 76 11.62 -5.60 -3.11
C THR A 76 11.92 -6.59 -4.24
N GLU A 77 12.17 -7.85 -3.93
CA GLU A 77 12.37 -8.89 -4.92
C GLU A 77 11.14 -9.06 -5.82
N ASN A 78 9.96 -9.08 -5.25
CA ASN A 78 8.71 -9.16 -6.02
C ASN A 78 8.44 -7.91 -6.86
N PHE A 79 8.78 -6.75 -6.35
CA PHE A 79 8.68 -5.47 -7.08
C PHE A 79 9.57 -5.46 -8.33
N LEU A 80 10.75 -6.06 -8.27
CA LEU A 80 11.72 -6.09 -9.35
C LEU A 80 11.62 -7.30 -10.27
N LYS A 81 10.88 -8.34 -9.86
CA LYS A 81 10.93 -9.68 -10.43
C LYS A 81 10.53 -9.79 -11.92
N GLN A 82 9.59 -8.96 -12.36
CA GLN A 82 9.01 -9.09 -13.71
C GLN A 82 9.58 -8.10 -14.71
N VAL A 83 10.58 -7.33 -14.35
CA VAL A 83 11.15 -6.33 -15.22
C VAL A 83 12.57 -6.71 -15.65
N ASN A 84 12.81 -6.54 -16.92
CA ASN A 84 14.13 -6.73 -17.50
C ASN A 84 14.93 -5.42 -17.48
N TYR A 85 16.25 -5.55 -17.52
CA TYR A 85 17.13 -4.44 -17.79
C TYR A 85 16.76 -3.76 -19.14
N PRO A 86 16.64 -2.42 -19.28
CA PRO A 86 17.00 -1.39 -18.29
C PRO A 86 15.87 -0.98 -17.30
N HIS A 87 14.65 -1.50 -17.44
CA HIS A 87 13.51 -1.13 -16.56
C HIS A 87 13.79 -1.41 -15.09
N LYS A 88 14.55 -2.46 -14.81
CA LYS A 88 14.95 -2.79 -13.44
C LYS A 88 15.73 -1.65 -12.76
N GLN A 89 16.64 -0.98 -13.48
CA GLN A 89 17.37 0.15 -12.94
C GLN A 89 16.45 1.32 -12.57
N VAL A 90 15.43 1.57 -13.39
CA VAL A 90 14.44 2.61 -13.11
C VAL A 90 13.70 2.30 -11.82
N LEU A 91 13.22 1.06 -11.65
CA LEU A 91 12.51 0.63 -10.46
C LEU A 91 13.39 0.65 -9.21
N GLU A 92 14.66 0.27 -9.32
CA GLU A 92 15.62 0.31 -8.21
C GLU A 92 15.87 1.73 -7.70
N SER A 93 15.67 2.74 -8.52
CA SER A 93 15.80 4.15 -8.13
C SER A 93 14.57 4.73 -7.42
N ILE A 94 13.44 4.01 -7.44
CA ILE A 94 12.19 4.47 -6.86
C ILE A 94 12.08 3.98 -5.41
N GLU A 95 11.96 4.90 -4.48
CA GLU A 95 11.72 4.58 -3.08
C GLU A 95 10.24 4.31 -2.81
N ILE A 96 9.98 3.29 -2.01
CA ILE A 96 8.64 2.96 -1.53
C ILE A 96 8.59 3.23 -0.03
N ASN A 97 7.72 4.12 0.39
CA ASN A 97 7.59 4.55 1.77
C ASN A 97 6.19 4.22 2.31
N LEU A 98 6.13 3.63 3.48
CA LEU A 98 4.89 3.37 4.19
C LEU A 98 4.62 4.52 5.18
N ILE A 99 3.45 5.13 5.06
CA ILE A 99 3.01 6.20 5.96
C ILE A 99 2.14 5.60 7.06
N CYS A 100 2.60 5.70 8.30
CA CYS A 100 1.89 5.16 9.47
C CYS A 100 0.96 6.18 10.15
N GLU A 101 0.81 7.37 9.60
CA GLU A 101 -0.06 8.43 10.11
C GLU A 101 -1.53 8.08 9.94
N GLU A 102 -2.28 8.01 11.05
CA GLU A 102 -3.71 7.64 11.01
C GLU A 102 -4.60 8.72 10.39
N ASN A 103 -4.26 9.97 10.62
CA ASN A 103 -5.08 11.12 10.25
C ASN A 103 -4.57 11.87 9.00
N LEU A 104 -3.83 11.18 8.14
CA LEU A 104 -3.24 11.80 6.94
C LEU A 104 -4.25 12.54 6.06
N PRO A 105 -5.45 12.01 5.75
CA PRO A 105 -6.44 12.73 4.95
C PRO A 105 -6.91 14.03 5.61
N ILE A 106 -7.06 14.04 6.94
CA ILE A 106 -7.45 15.21 7.70
C ILE A 106 -6.34 16.26 7.68
N HIS A 107 -5.08 15.86 7.90
CA HIS A 107 -3.92 16.74 7.81
C HIS A 107 -3.77 17.35 6.41
N GLY A 108 -3.94 16.54 5.37
CA GLY A 108 -3.91 17.01 3.99
C GLY A 108 -5.03 18.01 3.69
N SER A 109 -6.24 17.78 4.19
CA SER A 109 -7.37 18.70 4.03
C SER A 109 -7.14 20.03 4.74
N ILE A 110 -6.57 20.02 5.94
CA ILE A 110 -6.21 21.22 6.68
C ILE A 110 -5.13 22.01 5.95
N GLU A 111 -4.11 21.34 5.46
CA GLU A 111 -3.02 21.98 4.73
C GLU A 111 -3.52 22.61 3.42
N TYR A 112 -4.36 21.90 2.69
CA TYR A 112 -5.00 22.43 1.48
C TYR A 112 -5.84 23.67 1.78
N PHE A 113 -6.66 23.64 2.82
CA PHE A 113 -7.47 24.78 3.27
C PHE A 113 -6.58 25.99 3.60
N ASN A 114 -5.52 25.78 4.36
CA ASN A 114 -4.60 26.84 4.74
C ASN A 114 -3.88 27.45 3.53
N SER A 115 -3.48 26.64 2.56
CA SER A 115 -2.83 27.13 1.34
C SER A 115 -3.77 27.98 0.48
N THR A 116 -5.00 27.52 0.27
CA THR A 116 -6.02 28.28 -0.50
C THR A 116 -6.42 29.58 0.20
N ARG A 117 -6.49 29.59 1.53
CA ARG A 117 -6.78 30.79 2.31
C ARG A 117 -5.71 31.87 2.17
N LYS A 118 -4.43 31.49 2.09
CA LYS A 118 -3.33 32.44 1.85
C LYS A 118 -3.45 33.12 0.48
N ASP A 119 -3.93 32.42 -0.52
CA ASP A 119 -4.13 32.95 -1.87
C ASP A 119 -5.28 33.97 -1.95
N LEU A 120 -6.22 33.94 -0.99
CA LEU A 120 -7.34 34.86 -0.91
C LEU A 120 -7.03 36.19 -0.18
N ASN A 121 -5.92 36.26 0.51
CA ASN A 121 -5.44 37.44 1.21
C ASN A 121 -4.31 38.13 0.42
#